data_3d23d56d480894b427670c789461b16a
#
_entry.id   3d23d56d480894b427670c789461b16a
#
_cell.length_a   1.000
_cell.length_b   1.000
_cell.length_c   1.000
_cell.angle_alpha   90.00
_cell.angle_beta   90.00
_cell.angle_gamma   90.00
#
_symmetry.space_group_name_H-M   'P 1'
#
loop_
_entity.id
_entity.type
_entity.pdbx_description
1 polymer ?
#
loop_
_entity_poly.entity_id
_entity_poly.type
_entity_poly.pdbx_seq_one_letter_code
_entity_poly.pdbx_strand_id
1 'polypeptide(L)'
;RSSDLEVAENLGDAKLTAEKKKALQLGISRIPAILLDNTDRNRTSPFAFTGNRFEFRAAGSSANCAASMIVINAAMAHQLNEFKAQIDALVSGGMEQEEALYKVLKETIIASKNIRFEGDGYSEEWKEEALKRGLTNISHVPEAIMRFNAPQSREVLIGENIFNENELNCRVEVELEKYTKKVQIESRIIGDLAINHIIPTAIIYQNRLLENLRGMKEIDRKSV
;
A
#
# COMPACT_ATOMS: atom_id res chain seq x y z
N ARG A 1 -5.09 -19.18 -1.99
CA ARG A 1 -5.29 -18.24 -0.85
C ARG A 1 -5.51 -18.96 0.48
N SER A 2 -6.44 -19.89 0.59
CA SER A 2 -6.60 -20.69 1.83
C SER A 2 -5.43 -21.64 2.03
N SER A 3 -4.88 -22.24 0.97
CA SER A 3 -3.76 -23.17 1.06
C SER A 3 -2.45 -22.54 1.56
N ASP A 4 -2.17 -21.29 1.18
CA ASP A 4 -0.91 -20.62 1.55
C ASP A 4 -0.95 -20.14 3.01
N LEU A 5 -2.12 -19.71 3.48
CA LEU A 5 -2.38 -19.39 4.89
C LEU A 5 -2.40 -20.67 5.75
N GLU A 6 -3.02 -21.72 5.25
CA GLU A 6 -3.08 -23.02 5.93
C GLU A 6 -1.69 -23.67 6.04
N VAL A 7 -0.84 -23.52 5.02
CA VAL A 7 0.59 -23.90 5.09
C VAL A 7 1.34 -23.03 6.09
N ALA A 8 1.09 -21.72 6.11
CA ALA A 8 1.74 -20.80 7.06
C ALA A 8 1.29 -21.03 8.51
N GLU A 9 0.00 -21.32 8.75
CA GLU A 9 -0.54 -21.64 10.06
C GLU A 9 -0.07 -23.03 10.54
N ASN A 10 -0.06 -24.02 9.66
CA ASN A 10 0.47 -25.35 9.97
C ASN A 10 2.00 -25.35 10.24
N LEU A 11 2.74 -24.39 9.68
CA LEU A 11 4.15 -24.14 10.01
C LEU A 11 4.33 -23.53 11.42
N GLY A 12 3.32 -22.75 11.89
CA GLY A 12 3.36 -22.06 13.20
C GLY A 12 3.08 -22.95 14.40
N ASP A 13 2.10 -23.86 14.30
CA ASP A 13 1.50 -24.53 15.47
C ASP A 13 1.81 -26.04 15.61
N ALA A 14 2.45 -26.69 14.64
CA ALA A 14 2.67 -28.12 14.70
C ALA A 14 4.11 -28.48 15.09
N LYS A 15 4.26 -29.29 16.12
CA LYS A 15 5.40 -30.21 16.23
C LYS A 15 5.32 -31.20 15.05
N LEU A 16 5.85 -30.76 13.90
CA LEU A 16 5.88 -31.59 12.70
C LEU A 16 6.67 -32.88 12.98
N THR A 17 6.06 -34.00 12.68
CA THR A 17 6.76 -35.30 12.70
C THR A 17 7.89 -35.28 11.69
N ALA A 18 8.95 -36.08 11.91
CA ALA A 18 10.12 -36.13 11.01
C ALA A 18 9.74 -36.42 9.55
N GLU A 19 8.67 -37.18 9.31
CA GLU A 19 8.14 -37.48 7.97
C GLU A 19 7.47 -36.28 7.31
N LYS A 20 6.72 -35.48 8.07
CA LYS A 20 6.12 -34.22 7.55
C LYS A 20 7.18 -33.16 7.31
N LYS A 21 8.23 -33.10 8.15
CA LYS A 21 9.40 -32.24 7.88
C LYS A 21 10.10 -32.64 6.58
N LYS A 22 10.26 -33.93 6.30
CA LYS A 22 10.86 -34.44 5.08
C LYS A 22 10.00 -34.18 3.84
N ALA A 23 8.69 -34.27 3.95
CA ALA A 23 7.75 -33.91 2.87
C ALA A 23 7.75 -32.41 2.58
N LEU A 24 7.90 -31.54 3.59
CA LEU A 24 8.05 -30.11 3.42
C LEU A 24 9.43 -29.73 2.83
N GLN A 25 10.51 -30.39 3.25
CA GLN A 25 11.85 -30.24 2.66
C GLN A 25 11.87 -30.61 1.17
N LEU A 26 11.19 -31.68 0.81
CA LEU A 26 11.00 -32.09 -0.59
C LEU A 26 10.11 -31.11 -1.39
N GLY A 27 9.24 -30.36 -0.70
CA GLY A 27 8.42 -29.30 -1.27
C GLY A 27 9.17 -27.99 -1.57
N ILE A 28 10.24 -27.70 -0.82
CA ILE A 28 11.08 -26.52 -1.04
C ILE A 28 11.98 -26.69 -2.27
N SER A 29 12.45 -27.92 -2.53
CA SER A 29 13.22 -28.24 -3.74
C SER A 29 12.36 -28.39 -5.01
N ARG A 30 11.05 -28.54 -4.88
CA ARG A 30 10.06 -28.44 -5.94
C ARG A 30 9.09 -27.36 -5.53
N ILE A 31 9.28 -26.17 -6.06
CA ILE A 31 8.25 -25.11 -6.01
C ILE A 31 6.97 -25.78 -6.54
N PRO A 32 5.92 -25.98 -5.71
CA PRO A 32 4.68 -26.54 -6.22
C PRO A 32 4.27 -25.69 -7.40
N ALA A 33 3.82 -26.32 -8.49
CA ALA A 33 3.25 -25.58 -9.61
C ALA A 33 2.14 -24.72 -9.03
N ILE A 34 2.41 -23.44 -8.84
CA ILE A 34 1.43 -22.49 -8.36
C ILE A 34 0.37 -22.47 -9.42
N LEU A 35 -0.77 -23.08 -9.13
CA LEU A 35 -1.95 -22.98 -9.98
C LEU A 35 -2.21 -21.49 -10.13
N LEU A 36 -2.09 -21.01 -11.37
CA LEU A 36 -2.44 -19.64 -11.72
C LEU A 36 -3.87 -19.43 -11.24
N ASP A 37 -3.99 -18.68 -10.15
CA ASP A 37 -5.29 -18.28 -9.64
C ASP A 37 -5.84 -17.22 -10.60
N ASN A 38 -6.72 -17.64 -11.48
CA ASN A 38 -7.49 -16.78 -12.37
C ASN A 38 -8.68 -16.14 -11.68
N THR A 39 -8.81 -16.26 -10.36
CA THR A 39 -9.86 -15.55 -9.63
C THR A 39 -9.73 -14.06 -9.87
N ASP A 40 -10.87 -13.45 -10.08
CA ASP A 40 -11.06 -12.05 -10.43
C ASP A 40 -10.16 -11.14 -9.57
N ARG A 41 -9.47 -10.25 -10.24
CA ARG A 41 -8.50 -9.32 -9.65
C ARG A 41 -9.14 -8.61 -8.48
N ASN A 42 -8.85 -9.11 -7.30
CA ASN A 42 -9.46 -8.67 -6.08
C ASN A 42 -9.00 -7.23 -5.80
N ARG A 43 -9.88 -6.25 -5.99
CA ARG A 43 -9.64 -4.83 -5.72
C ARG A 43 -9.74 -4.50 -4.22
N THR A 44 -9.36 -5.44 -3.38
CA THR A 44 -9.53 -5.35 -1.93
C THR A 44 -8.32 -4.80 -1.20
N SER A 45 -7.23 -4.47 -1.91
CA SER A 45 -6.03 -3.93 -1.30
C SER A 45 -5.25 -3.04 -2.26
N PRO A 46 -4.61 -1.96 -1.77
CA PRO A 46 -3.69 -1.14 -2.56
C PRO A 46 -2.39 -1.87 -2.90
N PHE A 47 -2.06 -2.95 -2.19
CA PHE A 47 -0.88 -3.78 -2.44
C PHE A 47 -1.28 -5.26 -2.38
N ALA A 48 -1.85 -5.75 -3.48
CA ALA A 48 -2.45 -7.07 -3.56
C ALA A 48 -1.48 -8.12 -4.11
N PHE A 49 -1.44 -9.30 -3.48
CA PHE A 49 -0.80 -10.49 -4.03
C PHE A 49 -1.75 -11.17 -5.03
N THR A 50 -1.30 -11.38 -6.26
CA THR A 50 -2.12 -11.93 -7.35
C THR A 50 -1.61 -13.29 -7.83
N GLY A 51 -1.12 -14.11 -6.92
CA GLY A 51 -0.71 -15.51 -7.12
C GLY A 51 0.78 -15.69 -7.38
N ASN A 52 1.43 -14.84 -8.15
CA ASN A 52 2.87 -14.91 -8.46
C ASN A 52 3.57 -13.54 -8.43
N ARG A 53 2.83 -12.49 -8.07
CA ARG A 53 3.35 -11.11 -8.02
C ARG A 53 2.51 -10.26 -7.09
N PHE A 54 3.07 -9.13 -6.67
CA PHE A 54 2.32 -8.06 -6.04
C PHE A 54 1.93 -7.01 -7.08
N GLU A 55 0.71 -6.50 -6.95
CA GLU A 55 0.24 -5.35 -7.72
C GLU A 55 0.13 -4.14 -6.80
N PHE A 56 0.88 -3.08 -7.12
CA PHE A 56 0.71 -1.80 -6.47
C PHE A 56 -0.41 -1.01 -7.17
N ARG A 57 -1.41 -0.60 -6.41
CA ARG A 57 -2.58 0.10 -6.92
C ARG A 57 -2.70 1.43 -6.20
N ALA A 58 -2.50 2.52 -6.93
CA ALA A 58 -2.66 3.86 -6.40
C ALA A 58 -3.39 4.73 -7.42
N ALA A 59 -4.25 5.63 -6.95
CA ALA A 59 -4.83 6.66 -7.79
C ALA A 59 -3.76 7.70 -8.14
N GLY A 60 -3.68 8.10 -9.40
CA GLY A 60 -2.67 9.05 -9.84
C GLY A 60 -2.43 8.97 -11.34
N SER A 61 -3.45 9.30 -12.15
CA SER A 61 -3.39 9.21 -13.62
C SER A 61 -2.23 9.97 -14.26
N SER A 62 -1.72 11.00 -13.61
CA SER A 62 -0.57 11.80 -14.07
C SER A 62 0.68 11.62 -13.19
N ALA A 63 0.63 10.76 -12.17
CA ALA A 63 1.74 10.55 -11.27
C ALA A 63 2.75 9.55 -11.84
N ASN A 64 4.04 9.78 -11.56
CA ASN A 64 5.10 8.84 -11.89
C ASN A 64 5.19 7.77 -10.80
N CYS A 65 5.19 6.49 -11.20
CA CYS A 65 5.29 5.35 -10.27
C CYS A 65 6.71 5.06 -9.78
N ALA A 66 7.73 5.77 -10.28
CA ALA A 66 9.13 5.46 -10.01
C ALA A 66 9.49 5.48 -8.52
N ALA A 67 8.98 6.46 -7.76
CA ALA A 67 9.27 6.54 -6.33
C ALA A 67 8.77 5.30 -5.56
N SER A 68 7.55 4.85 -5.82
CA SER A 68 6.99 3.64 -5.22
C SER A 68 7.78 2.38 -5.61
N MET A 69 8.17 2.28 -6.88
CA MET A 69 8.96 1.14 -7.38
C MET A 69 10.35 1.11 -6.75
N ILE A 70 11.01 2.26 -6.58
CA ILE A 70 12.32 2.36 -5.91
C ILE A 70 12.21 1.83 -4.48
N VAL A 71 11.22 2.30 -3.72
CA VAL A 71 11.06 1.90 -2.31
C VAL A 71 10.74 0.41 -2.18
N ILE A 72 9.83 -0.13 -3.01
CA ILE A 72 9.47 -1.56 -2.95
C ILE A 72 10.67 -2.44 -3.33
N ASN A 73 11.41 -2.09 -4.38
CA ASN A 73 12.59 -2.84 -4.78
C ASN A 73 13.71 -2.75 -3.73
N ALA A 74 13.92 -1.57 -3.13
CA ALA A 74 14.89 -1.40 -2.06
C ALA A 74 14.53 -2.23 -0.83
N ALA A 75 13.26 -2.22 -0.41
CA ALA A 75 12.79 -3.04 0.71
C ALA A 75 12.95 -4.55 0.44
N MET A 76 12.69 -4.99 -0.80
CA MET A 76 12.91 -6.37 -1.20
C MET A 76 14.40 -6.75 -1.17
N ALA A 77 15.27 -5.90 -1.70
CA ALA A 77 16.71 -6.12 -1.70
C ALA A 77 17.25 -6.21 -0.25
N HIS A 78 16.83 -5.29 0.60
CA HIS A 78 17.18 -5.28 2.02
C HIS A 78 16.79 -6.59 2.71
N GLN A 79 15.54 -7.02 2.55
CA GLN A 79 15.06 -8.27 3.16
C GLN A 79 15.79 -9.51 2.64
N LEU A 80 16.13 -9.55 1.36
CA LEU A 80 16.93 -10.64 0.79
C LEU A 80 18.36 -10.66 1.33
N ASN A 81 18.98 -9.49 1.53
CA ASN A 81 20.29 -9.38 2.16
C ASN A 81 20.27 -9.87 3.61
N GLU A 82 19.23 -9.51 4.38
CA GLU A 82 19.05 -10.03 5.73
C GLU A 82 18.86 -11.54 5.76
N PHE A 83 18.03 -12.09 4.88
CA PHE A 83 17.85 -13.55 4.79
C PHE A 83 19.17 -14.25 4.46
N LYS A 84 19.90 -13.73 3.49
CA LYS A 84 21.21 -14.26 3.14
C LYS A 84 22.15 -14.25 4.34
N ALA A 85 22.25 -13.16 5.05
CA ALA A 85 23.13 -13.04 6.22
C ALA A 85 22.76 -14.04 7.33
N GLN A 86 21.46 -14.19 7.60
CA GLN A 86 20.98 -15.15 8.61
C GLN A 86 21.24 -16.59 8.21
N ILE A 87 21.01 -16.96 6.94
CA ILE A 87 21.27 -18.30 6.42
C ILE A 87 22.76 -18.59 6.45
N ASP A 88 23.59 -17.68 5.96
CA ASP A 88 25.05 -17.84 5.93
C ASP A 88 25.64 -18.01 7.35
N ALA A 89 25.09 -17.30 8.35
CA ALA A 89 25.49 -17.47 9.75
C ALA A 89 25.15 -18.86 10.30
N LEU A 90 23.98 -19.38 9.99
CA LEU A 90 23.54 -20.72 10.42
C LEU A 90 24.36 -21.81 9.74
N VAL A 91 24.64 -21.67 8.46
CA VAL A 91 25.48 -22.63 7.68
C VAL A 91 26.92 -22.61 8.19
N SER A 92 27.48 -21.43 8.46
CA SER A 92 28.79 -21.31 9.07
C SER A 92 28.87 -21.91 10.46
N GLY A 93 27.74 -21.95 11.18
CA GLY A 93 27.59 -22.64 12.45
C GLY A 93 27.43 -24.17 12.35
N GLY A 94 27.52 -24.74 11.14
CA GLY A 94 27.47 -26.19 10.89
C GLY A 94 26.08 -26.74 10.56
N MET A 95 25.08 -25.88 10.35
CA MET A 95 23.74 -26.30 9.91
C MET A 95 23.73 -26.57 8.41
N GLU A 96 22.97 -27.55 7.97
CA GLU A 96 22.78 -27.79 6.54
C GLU A 96 21.99 -26.63 5.91
N GLN A 97 22.30 -26.26 4.67
CA GLN A 97 21.73 -25.10 3.97
C GLN A 97 20.20 -25.16 3.88
N GLU A 98 19.64 -26.33 3.57
CA GLU A 98 18.17 -26.49 3.48
C GLU A 98 17.49 -26.33 4.84
N GLU A 99 18.13 -26.82 5.91
CA GLU A 99 17.62 -26.66 7.27
C GLU A 99 17.71 -25.21 7.73
N ALA A 100 18.79 -24.50 7.43
CA ALA A 100 18.97 -23.09 7.73
C ALA A 100 17.91 -22.24 7.01
N LEU A 101 17.71 -22.49 5.71
CA LEU A 101 16.68 -21.83 4.91
C LEU A 101 15.28 -22.05 5.49
N TYR A 102 14.93 -23.29 5.80
CA TYR A 102 13.64 -23.62 6.39
C TYR A 102 13.40 -22.89 7.71
N LYS A 103 14.43 -22.88 8.58
CA LYS A 103 14.35 -22.20 9.87
C LYS A 103 14.10 -20.71 9.73
N VAL A 104 14.89 -20.02 8.91
CA VAL A 104 14.76 -18.57 8.68
C VAL A 104 13.38 -18.23 8.09
N LEU A 105 12.93 -18.97 7.07
CA LEU A 105 11.60 -18.76 6.49
C LEU A 105 10.48 -18.97 7.51
N LYS A 106 10.56 -20.03 8.30
CA LYS A 106 9.56 -20.32 9.34
C LYS A 106 9.48 -19.19 10.37
N GLU A 107 10.62 -18.74 10.89
CA GLU A 107 10.69 -17.66 11.87
C GLU A 107 10.12 -16.35 11.30
N THR A 108 10.44 -16.03 10.05
CA THR A 108 9.94 -14.83 9.36
C THR A 108 8.43 -14.91 9.10
N ILE A 109 7.91 -16.07 8.68
CA ILE A 109 6.48 -16.28 8.49
C ILE A 109 5.71 -16.07 9.81
N ILE A 110 6.24 -16.54 10.91
CA ILE A 110 5.64 -16.35 12.24
C ILE A 110 5.70 -14.87 12.64
N ALA A 111 6.85 -14.23 12.51
CA ALA A 111 7.07 -12.84 12.88
C ALA A 111 6.20 -11.87 12.05
N SER A 112 5.97 -12.18 10.77
CA SER A 112 5.16 -11.37 9.86
C SER A 112 3.64 -11.58 9.98
N LYS A 113 3.16 -12.37 10.94
CA LYS A 113 1.73 -12.69 11.09
C LYS A 113 0.86 -11.42 11.20
N ASN A 114 1.32 -10.44 11.93
CA ASN A 114 0.56 -9.21 12.18
C ASN A 114 0.34 -8.33 10.94
N ILE A 115 1.20 -8.43 9.92
CA ILE A 115 1.09 -7.64 8.70
C ILE A 115 0.35 -8.37 7.57
N ARG A 116 0.06 -9.66 7.75
CA ARG A 116 -0.68 -10.45 6.76
C ARG A 116 -2.18 -10.32 7.01
N PHE A 117 -2.90 -9.92 5.99
CA PHE A 117 -4.33 -9.73 6.04
C PHE A 117 -4.99 -10.31 4.79
N GLU A 118 -6.11 -10.99 4.97
CA GLU A 118 -6.97 -11.48 3.92
C GLU A 118 -8.37 -10.89 4.13
N GLY A 119 -8.86 -10.14 3.15
CA GLY A 119 -10.15 -9.47 3.23
C GLY A 119 -10.17 -8.12 2.51
N ASP A 120 -11.13 -7.28 2.82
CA ASP A 120 -11.25 -5.94 2.26
C ASP A 120 -10.32 -4.95 2.97
N GLY A 121 -9.17 -4.67 2.34
CA GLY A 121 -8.15 -3.73 2.84
C GLY A 121 -8.57 -2.25 2.78
N TYR A 122 -9.75 -1.93 2.26
CA TYR A 122 -10.30 -0.57 2.22
C TYR A 122 -11.39 -0.33 3.27
N SER A 123 -11.86 -1.38 3.95
CA SER A 123 -12.92 -1.28 4.95
C SER A 123 -12.48 -0.49 6.20
N GLU A 124 -13.41 0.15 6.87
CA GLU A 124 -13.14 0.88 8.12
C GLU A 124 -12.73 -0.10 9.24
N GLU A 125 -13.36 -1.28 9.28
CA GLU A 125 -13.01 -2.34 10.23
C GLU A 125 -11.55 -2.77 10.09
N TRP A 126 -11.05 -2.86 8.85
CA TRP A 126 -9.63 -3.16 8.62
C TRP A 126 -8.72 -2.03 9.12
N LYS A 127 -9.09 -0.79 8.90
CA LYS A 127 -8.29 0.35 9.38
C LYS A 127 -8.12 0.34 10.90
N GLU A 128 -9.20 0.04 11.62
CA GLU A 128 -9.17 -0.10 13.08
C GLU A 128 -8.33 -1.29 13.53
N GLU A 129 -8.49 -2.44 12.87
CA GLU A 129 -7.72 -3.64 13.16
C GLU A 129 -6.23 -3.45 12.85
N ALA A 130 -5.89 -2.78 11.75
CA ALA A 130 -4.52 -2.45 11.38
C ALA A 130 -3.82 -1.60 12.44
N LEU A 131 -4.51 -0.61 13.00
CA LEU A 131 -3.99 0.19 14.12
C LEU A 131 -3.73 -0.66 15.37
N LYS A 132 -4.64 -1.61 15.71
CA LYS A 132 -4.44 -2.54 16.83
C LYS A 132 -3.22 -3.45 16.61
N ARG A 133 -2.92 -3.80 15.36
CA ARG A 133 -1.74 -4.58 14.97
C ARG A 133 -0.44 -3.76 14.89
N GLY A 134 -0.49 -2.46 15.16
CA GLY A 134 0.65 -1.55 15.10
C GLY A 134 1.00 -1.05 13.70
N LEU A 135 0.10 -1.23 12.72
CA LEU A 135 0.26 -0.68 11.38
C LEU A 135 -0.19 0.78 11.36
N THR A 136 0.53 1.61 10.63
CA THR A 136 0.20 3.04 10.50
C THR A 136 -0.78 3.25 9.35
N ASN A 137 -1.77 4.13 9.56
CA ASN A 137 -2.65 4.63 8.52
C ASN A 137 -2.51 6.16 8.44
N ILE A 138 -1.68 6.63 7.53
CA ILE A 138 -1.38 8.05 7.37
C ILE A 138 -2.35 8.64 6.35
N SER A 139 -3.22 9.54 6.79
CA SER A 139 -4.23 10.19 5.96
C SER A 139 -3.79 11.54 5.38
N HIS A 140 -2.64 12.06 5.82
CA HIS A 140 -2.14 13.38 5.42
C HIS A 140 -0.87 13.27 4.59
N VAL A 141 -0.89 13.87 3.38
CA VAL A 141 0.24 13.80 2.44
C VAL A 141 1.55 14.34 3.00
N PRO A 142 1.62 15.49 3.68
CA PRO A 142 2.87 15.97 4.26
C PRO A 142 3.48 15.00 5.26
N GLU A 143 2.67 14.39 6.11
CA GLU A 143 3.11 13.38 7.06
C GLU A 143 3.64 12.13 6.36
N ALA A 144 2.94 11.68 5.29
CA ALA A 144 3.41 10.56 4.48
C ALA A 144 4.76 10.83 3.81
N ILE A 145 4.97 12.05 3.29
CA ILE A 145 6.26 12.47 2.71
C ILE A 145 7.37 12.44 3.77
N MET A 146 7.09 12.91 4.98
CA MET A 146 8.07 12.90 6.08
C MET A 146 8.52 11.49 6.47
N ARG A 147 7.71 10.44 6.18
CA ARG A 147 8.09 9.04 6.43
C ARG A 147 9.27 8.57 5.58
N PHE A 148 9.57 9.20 4.46
CA PHE A 148 10.80 8.93 3.73
C PHE A 148 12.05 9.16 4.58
N ASN A 149 11.97 10.05 5.56
CA ASN A 149 13.08 10.37 6.47
C ASN A 149 12.97 9.68 7.84
N ALA A 150 12.02 8.75 8.00
CA ALA A 150 11.90 7.94 9.21
C ALA A 150 13.10 6.99 9.36
N PRO A 151 13.47 6.60 10.59
CA PRO A 151 14.64 5.74 10.83
C PRO A 151 14.66 4.47 9.99
N GLN A 152 13.52 3.77 9.88
CA GLN A 152 13.40 2.54 9.08
C GLN A 152 13.59 2.81 7.58
N SER A 153 13.05 3.91 7.07
CA SER A 153 13.23 4.29 5.66
C SER A 153 14.69 4.64 5.36
N ARG A 154 15.35 5.33 6.28
CA ARG A 154 16.78 5.66 6.18
C ARG A 154 17.65 4.40 6.20
N GLU A 155 17.36 3.46 7.09
CA GLU A 155 18.05 2.18 7.18
C GLU A 155 18.03 1.45 5.83
N VAL A 156 16.87 1.34 5.20
CA VAL A 156 16.73 0.70 3.89
C VAL A 156 17.37 1.52 2.78
N LEU A 157 17.00 2.80 2.64
CA LEU A 157 17.36 3.59 1.47
C LEU A 157 18.84 4.03 1.47
N ILE A 158 19.39 4.31 2.63
CA ILE A 158 20.81 4.67 2.78
C ILE A 158 21.65 3.41 2.94
N GLY A 159 21.20 2.45 3.75
CA GLY A 159 21.93 1.18 3.97
C GLY A 159 22.15 0.38 2.70
N GLU A 160 21.19 0.36 1.79
CA GLU A 160 21.32 -0.29 0.48
C GLU A 160 21.96 0.62 -0.59
N ASN A 161 22.51 1.76 -0.21
CA ASN A 161 23.16 2.73 -1.11
C ASN A 161 22.27 3.24 -2.26
N ILE A 162 20.95 3.31 -2.03
CA ILE A 162 20.00 3.88 -3.01
C ILE A 162 20.11 5.40 -3.03
N PHE A 163 20.23 6.01 -1.84
CA PHE A 163 20.47 7.44 -1.64
C PHE A 163 21.53 7.68 -0.59
N ASN A 164 22.28 8.74 -0.75
CA ASN A 164 23.02 9.30 0.37
C ASN A 164 22.10 10.19 1.25
N GLU A 165 22.59 10.61 2.39
CA GLU A 165 21.83 11.37 3.37
C GLU A 165 21.29 12.70 2.81
N ASN A 166 22.12 13.42 2.06
CA ASN A 166 21.75 14.70 1.47
C ASN A 166 20.69 14.52 0.36
N GLU A 167 20.83 13.49 -0.46
CA GLU A 167 19.86 13.18 -1.51
C GLU A 167 18.50 12.83 -0.93
N LEU A 168 18.45 12.04 0.15
CA LEU A 168 17.20 11.67 0.80
C LEU A 168 16.52 12.91 1.41
N ASN A 169 17.27 13.75 2.11
CA ASN A 169 16.75 15.00 2.70
C ASN A 169 16.21 15.94 1.60
N CYS A 170 16.99 16.14 0.53
CA CYS A 170 16.58 16.96 -0.60
C CYS A 170 15.28 16.45 -1.26
N ARG A 171 15.11 15.13 -1.40
CA ARG A 171 13.87 14.54 -1.93
C ARG A 171 12.67 14.87 -1.08
N VAL A 172 12.78 14.78 0.24
CA VAL A 172 11.70 15.12 1.17
C VAL A 172 11.31 16.60 1.02
N GLU A 173 12.29 17.48 0.98
CA GLU A 173 12.05 18.93 0.80
C GLU A 173 11.37 19.23 -0.53
N VAL A 174 11.86 18.64 -1.63
CA VAL A 174 11.29 18.82 -2.97
C VAL A 174 9.85 18.32 -3.06
N GLU A 175 9.55 17.16 -2.46
CA GLU A 175 8.18 16.63 -2.49
C GLU A 175 7.21 17.46 -1.63
N LEU A 176 7.65 17.98 -0.49
CA LEU A 176 6.87 18.93 0.32
C LEU A 176 6.60 20.25 -0.43
N GLU A 177 7.62 20.77 -1.12
CA GLU A 177 7.47 21.98 -1.93
C GLU A 177 6.50 21.77 -3.11
N LYS A 178 6.61 20.65 -3.81
CA LYS A 178 5.68 20.27 -4.89
C LYS A 178 4.25 20.17 -4.38
N TYR A 179 4.05 19.51 -3.23
CA TYR A 179 2.73 19.41 -2.63
C TYR A 179 2.16 20.80 -2.28
N THR A 180 2.95 21.64 -1.64
CA THR A 180 2.56 23.00 -1.27
C THR A 180 2.17 23.83 -2.50
N LYS A 181 3.01 23.81 -3.54
CA LYS A 181 2.74 24.52 -4.81
C LYS A 181 1.47 24.01 -5.48
N LYS A 182 1.27 22.70 -5.52
CA LYS A 182 0.07 22.10 -6.09
C LYS A 182 -1.19 22.59 -5.39
N VAL A 183 -1.22 22.50 -4.06
CA VAL A 183 -2.37 22.97 -3.25
C VAL A 183 -2.62 24.47 -3.44
N GLN A 184 -1.57 25.28 -3.51
CA GLN A 184 -1.71 26.71 -3.77
C GLN A 184 -2.31 27.00 -5.15
N ILE A 185 -1.88 26.29 -6.18
CA ILE A 185 -2.43 26.46 -7.55
C ILE A 185 -3.90 26.04 -7.56
N GLU A 186 -4.22 24.87 -7.03
CA GLU A 186 -5.59 24.36 -6.98
C GLU A 186 -6.52 25.30 -6.20
N SER A 187 -6.09 25.84 -5.07
CA SER A 187 -6.86 26.80 -4.26
C SER A 187 -7.14 28.10 -5.02
N ARG A 188 -6.16 28.63 -5.74
CA ARG A 188 -6.35 29.84 -6.57
C ARG A 188 -7.32 29.59 -7.72
N ILE A 189 -7.18 28.46 -8.41
CA ILE A 189 -8.07 28.10 -9.52
C ILE A 189 -9.50 27.90 -9.02
N ILE A 190 -9.71 27.23 -7.90
CA ILE A 190 -11.05 27.04 -7.31
C ILE A 190 -11.66 28.40 -6.95
N GLY A 191 -10.88 29.30 -6.34
CA GLY A 191 -11.33 30.65 -6.03
C GLY A 191 -11.75 31.44 -7.29
N ASP A 192 -10.93 31.41 -8.32
CA ASP A 192 -11.20 32.05 -9.60
C ASP A 192 -12.45 31.47 -10.29
N LEU A 193 -12.55 30.16 -10.37
CA LEU A 193 -13.73 29.48 -10.91
C LEU A 193 -15.01 29.81 -10.12
N ALA A 194 -14.93 29.84 -8.80
CA ALA A 194 -16.07 30.16 -7.96
C ALA A 194 -16.60 31.56 -8.24
N ILE A 195 -15.72 32.56 -8.26
CA ILE A 195 -16.08 33.99 -8.43
C ILE A 195 -16.54 34.26 -9.83
N ASN A 196 -15.84 33.81 -10.87
CA ASN A 196 -16.04 34.20 -12.22
C ASN A 196 -17.02 33.31 -13.00
N HIS A 197 -17.25 32.08 -12.56
CA HIS A 197 -18.07 31.10 -13.30
C HIS A 197 -19.20 30.51 -12.48
N ILE A 198 -18.90 29.92 -11.30
CA ILE A 198 -19.90 29.16 -10.55
C ILE A 198 -20.97 30.07 -9.93
N ILE A 199 -20.56 31.09 -9.19
CA ILE A 199 -21.50 32.01 -8.54
C ILE A 199 -22.35 32.77 -9.57
N PRO A 200 -21.81 33.38 -10.65
CA PRO A 200 -22.64 34.04 -11.68
C PRO A 200 -23.64 33.07 -12.34
N THR A 201 -23.21 31.85 -12.66
CA THR A 201 -24.09 30.83 -13.25
C THR A 201 -25.22 30.42 -12.29
N ALA A 202 -24.90 30.23 -11.00
CA ALA A 202 -25.90 29.92 -9.98
C ALA A 202 -26.94 31.07 -9.86
N ILE A 203 -26.51 32.30 -9.85
CA ILE A 203 -27.41 33.47 -9.80
C ILE A 203 -28.31 33.52 -11.03
N ILE A 204 -27.76 33.31 -12.23
CA ILE A 204 -28.55 33.29 -13.48
C ILE A 204 -29.60 32.17 -13.40
N TYR A 205 -29.24 30.98 -12.95
CA TYR A 205 -30.17 29.88 -12.82
C TYR A 205 -31.24 30.16 -11.77
N GLN A 206 -30.89 30.73 -10.63
CA GLN A 206 -31.82 31.14 -9.60
C GLN A 206 -32.84 32.15 -10.13
N ASN A 207 -32.40 33.16 -10.90
CA ASN A 207 -33.29 34.15 -11.50
C ASN A 207 -34.27 33.51 -12.50
N ARG A 208 -33.81 32.53 -13.31
CA ARG A 208 -34.72 31.75 -14.19
C ARG A 208 -35.79 30.99 -13.41
N LEU A 209 -35.44 30.39 -12.29
CA LEU A 209 -36.41 29.69 -11.42
C LEU A 209 -37.43 30.69 -10.82
N LEU A 210 -36.98 31.87 -10.39
CA LEU A 210 -37.86 32.90 -9.83
C LEU A 210 -38.80 33.46 -10.90
N GLU A 211 -38.33 33.69 -12.12
CA GLU A 211 -39.15 34.13 -13.26
C GLU A 211 -40.22 33.07 -13.60
N ASN A 212 -39.85 31.82 -13.64
CA ASN A 212 -40.79 30.71 -13.86
C ASN A 212 -41.87 30.67 -12.78
N LEU A 213 -41.48 30.75 -11.49
CA LEU A 213 -42.44 30.82 -10.39
C LEU A 213 -43.40 32.00 -10.43
N ARG A 214 -42.90 33.19 -10.86
CA ARG A 214 -43.74 34.38 -11.07
C ARG A 214 -44.75 34.17 -12.20
N GLY A 215 -44.31 33.60 -13.32
CA GLY A 215 -45.17 33.27 -14.46
C GLY A 215 -46.28 32.27 -14.08
N MET A 216 -45.92 31.21 -13.32
CA MET A 216 -46.91 30.27 -12.83
C MET A 216 -47.97 30.91 -11.90
N LYS A 217 -47.56 31.79 -10.99
CA LYS A 217 -48.49 32.51 -10.09
C LYS A 217 -49.40 33.47 -10.87
N GLU A 218 -48.93 34.08 -11.98
CA GLU A 218 -49.74 34.96 -12.83
C GLU A 218 -50.79 34.19 -13.64
N ILE A 219 -50.47 32.95 -14.08
CA ILE A 219 -51.44 32.06 -14.74
C ILE A 219 -52.51 31.62 -13.77
N ASP A 220 -52.15 31.20 -12.58
CA ASP A 220 -53.07 30.77 -11.54
C ASP A 220 -54.03 31.87 -11.07
N ARG A 221 -53.58 33.14 -11.02
CA ARG A 221 -54.39 34.29 -10.74
C ARG A 221 -55.39 34.67 -11.85
N LYS A 222 -55.12 34.29 -13.09
CA LYS A 222 -56.04 34.56 -14.24
C LYS A 222 -57.04 33.44 -14.47
N SER A 223 -56.91 32.31 -13.78
CA SER A 223 -57.76 31.14 -13.89
C SER A 223 -58.84 31.09 -12.77
N VAL A 224 -58.90 32.07 -11.89
CA VAL A 224 -59.95 32.33 -10.93
C VAL A 224 -60.73 33.58 -11.33
#